data_8802f32fcffafea85354eeb1e2a86cca
#
_entry.id   8802f32fcffafea85354eeb1e2a86cca
#
_cell.length_a   1.000
_cell.length_b   1.000
_cell.length_c   1.000
_cell.angle_alpha   90.00
_cell.angle_beta   90.00
_cell.angle_gamma   90.00
#
_symmetry.space_group_name_H-M   'P 1'
#
loop_
_entity.id
_entity.type
_entity.pdbx_description
1 polymer ?
#
loop_
_entity_poly.entity_id
_entity_poly.type
_entity_poly.pdbx_seq_one_letter_code
_entity_poly.pdbx_strand_id
1 'polypeptide(L)'
;MDTKTALHEAYTGEAKAALLLKAYAEKAEQEGYLQMAKLFRVIAFSEEMHGSRALKLLREVKSTEENLAASFESETRVAQVAYGPFIKQAEAEGNNAAVLHFSQSQDVEEIHAKLYKEAMNHFMEERETTYYVCKVCGYVSDGLLPDECPVCNAKKEQFVHFD
;
A
#
# COMPACT_ATOMS: atom_id res chain seq x y z
N MET A 1 -13.25 -24.59 10.52
CA MET A 1 -12.14 -23.72 10.06
C MET A 1 -10.85 -24.34 10.54
N ASP A 2 -9.88 -24.52 9.66
CA ASP A 2 -8.56 -25.02 10.07
C ASP A 2 -7.65 -23.89 10.57
N THR A 3 -6.52 -24.24 11.18
CA THR A 3 -5.59 -23.26 11.77
C THR A 3 -5.01 -22.32 10.72
N LYS A 4 -4.76 -22.78 9.50
CA LYS A 4 -4.21 -21.94 8.43
C LYS A 4 -5.21 -20.86 8.02
N THR A 5 -6.47 -21.23 7.82
CA THR A 5 -7.55 -20.27 7.54
C THR A 5 -7.71 -19.27 8.68
N ALA A 6 -7.66 -19.73 9.94
CA ALA A 6 -7.75 -18.85 11.11
C ALA A 6 -6.59 -17.83 11.16
N LEU A 7 -5.36 -18.25 10.82
CA LEU A 7 -4.22 -17.35 10.74
C LEU A 7 -4.36 -16.30 9.62
N HIS A 8 -4.93 -16.66 8.46
CA HIS A 8 -5.23 -15.70 7.40
C HIS A 8 -6.29 -14.69 7.79
N GLU A 9 -7.37 -15.15 8.45
CA GLU A 9 -8.42 -14.26 8.96
C GLU A 9 -7.87 -13.31 10.03
N ALA A 10 -7.06 -13.81 10.97
CA ALA A 10 -6.39 -12.98 11.97
C ALA A 10 -5.50 -11.94 11.30
N TYR A 11 -4.56 -12.35 10.44
CA TYR A 11 -3.70 -11.43 9.69
C TYR A 11 -4.49 -10.33 8.97
N THR A 12 -5.57 -10.70 8.26
CA THR A 12 -6.41 -9.76 7.53
C THR A 12 -7.11 -8.78 8.48
N GLY A 13 -7.60 -9.26 9.62
CA GLY A 13 -8.24 -8.42 10.65
C GLY A 13 -7.27 -7.41 11.24
N GLU A 14 -6.09 -7.86 11.64
CA GLU A 14 -5.05 -7.01 12.25
C GLU A 14 -4.51 -5.96 11.26
N ALA A 15 -4.29 -6.33 10.00
CA ALA A 15 -3.85 -5.37 8.97
C ALA A 15 -4.89 -4.26 8.75
N LYS A 16 -6.19 -4.60 8.69
CA LYS A 16 -7.28 -3.61 8.60
C LYS A 16 -7.37 -2.74 9.84
N ALA A 17 -7.27 -3.33 11.03
CA ALA A 17 -7.30 -2.60 12.30
C ALA A 17 -6.14 -1.60 12.37
N ALA A 18 -4.92 -2.02 12.06
CA ALA A 18 -3.75 -1.15 12.07
C ALA A 18 -3.90 0.07 11.15
N LEU A 19 -4.37 -0.13 9.91
CA LEU A 19 -4.61 0.97 8.97
C LEU A 19 -5.70 1.93 9.47
N LEU A 20 -6.82 1.39 9.96
CA LEU A 20 -7.94 2.18 10.47
C LEU A 20 -7.55 3.02 11.70
N LEU A 21 -6.79 2.43 12.63
CA LEU A 21 -6.30 3.13 13.82
C LEU A 21 -5.31 4.25 13.48
N LYS A 22 -4.50 4.12 12.43
CA LYS A 22 -3.66 5.21 11.91
C LYS A 22 -4.52 6.38 11.41
N ALA A 23 -5.58 6.10 10.66
CA ALA A 23 -6.51 7.14 10.21
C ALA A 23 -7.25 7.81 11.39
N TYR A 24 -7.63 7.04 12.42
CA TYR A 24 -8.22 7.60 13.64
C TYR A 24 -7.23 8.48 14.41
N ALA A 25 -5.95 8.12 14.43
CA ALA A 25 -4.92 8.94 15.06
C ALA A 25 -4.77 10.30 14.37
N GLU A 26 -4.76 10.33 13.03
CA GLU A 26 -4.72 11.56 12.23
C GLU A 26 -5.94 12.45 12.52
N LYS A 27 -7.13 11.84 12.57
CA LYS A 27 -8.37 12.56 12.89
C LYS A 27 -8.33 13.14 14.31
N ALA A 28 -7.89 12.37 15.29
CA ALA A 28 -7.76 12.83 16.68
C ALA A 28 -6.77 14.01 16.82
N GLU A 29 -5.66 14.00 16.04
CA GLU A 29 -4.73 15.13 15.98
C GLU A 29 -5.38 16.38 15.41
N GLN A 30 -6.12 16.27 14.30
CA GLN A 30 -6.84 17.38 13.68
C GLN A 30 -7.87 17.99 14.64
N GLU A 31 -8.45 17.19 15.53
CA GLU A 31 -9.40 17.62 16.55
C GLU A 31 -8.73 18.09 17.87
N GLY A 32 -7.40 18.00 17.96
CA GLY A 32 -6.63 18.43 19.16
C GLY A 32 -6.54 17.39 20.27
N TYR A 33 -7.01 16.16 20.08
CA TYR A 33 -6.97 15.09 21.08
C TYR A 33 -5.66 14.29 21.03
N LEU A 34 -4.55 14.94 21.32
CA LEU A 34 -3.20 14.40 21.17
C LEU A 34 -2.95 13.07 21.92
N GLN A 35 -3.55 12.92 23.13
CA GLN A 35 -3.39 11.68 23.90
C GLN A 35 -4.18 10.52 23.29
N MET A 36 -5.33 10.78 22.68
CA MET A 36 -6.11 9.78 21.94
C MET A 36 -5.39 9.39 20.64
N ALA A 37 -4.84 10.37 19.92
CA ALA A 37 -4.00 10.13 18.75
C ALA A 37 -2.82 9.21 19.08
N LYS A 38 -2.13 9.49 20.21
CA LYS A 38 -1.04 8.64 20.72
C LYS A 38 -1.51 7.22 21.01
N LEU A 39 -2.66 7.06 21.68
CA LEU A 39 -3.22 5.75 22.01
C LEU A 39 -3.51 4.96 20.74
N PHE A 40 -4.19 5.56 19.74
CA PHE A 40 -4.48 4.93 18.47
C PHE A 40 -3.20 4.45 17.76
N ARG A 41 -2.12 5.24 17.75
CA ARG A 41 -0.83 4.83 17.15
C ARG A 41 -0.20 3.66 17.88
N VAL A 42 -0.24 3.66 19.21
CA VAL A 42 0.31 2.56 20.02
C VAL A 42 -0.42 1.25 19.75
N ILE A 43 -1.75 1.30 19.70
CA ILE A 43 -2.54 0.10 19.39
C ILE A 43 -2.31 -0.32 17.93
N ALA A 44 -2.29 0.61 16.96
CA ALA A 44 -1.99 0.29 15.56
C ALA A 44 -0.67 -0.48 15.42
N PHE A 45 0.37 -0.06 16.12
CA PHE A 45 1.66 -0.77 16.14
C PHE A 45 1.54 -2.17 16.76
N SER A 46 0.73 -2.35 17.81
CA SER A 46 0.46 -3.67 18.39
C SER A 46 -0.18 -4.60 17.39
N GLU A 47 -1.19 -4.13 16.64
CA GLU A 47 -1.88 -4.92 15.62
C GLU A 47 -0.96 -5.28 14.43
N GLU A 48 -0.03 -4.39 14.06
CA GLU A 48 1.02 -4.73 13.08
C GLU A 48 1.91 -5.89 13.55
N MET A 49 2.23 -5.94 14.85
CA MET A 49 3.01 -7.05 15.42
C MET A 49 2.23 -8.36 15.40
N HIS A 50 0.92 -8.34 15.71
CA HIS A 50 0.05 -9.51 15.63
C HIS A 50 -0.04 -10.03 14.19
N GLY A 51 -0.33 -9.17 13.22
CA GLY A 51 -0.38 -9.52 11.80
C GLY A 51 0.94 -10.09 11.27
N SER A 52 2.07 -9.45 11.62
CA SER A 52 3.41 -9.91 11.25
C SER A 52 3.75 -11.31 11.82
N ARG A 53 3.32 -11.59 13.05
CA ARG A 53 3.49 -12.93 13.65
C ARG A 53 2.67 -13.99 12.92
N ALA A 54 1.42 -13.66 12.54
CA ALA A 54 0.57 -14.57 11.78
C ALA A 54 1.19 -14.91 10.42
N LEU A 55 1.72 -13.92 9.69
CA LEU A 55 2.44 -14.13 8.43
C LEU A 55 3.65 -15.05 8.56
N LYS A 56 4.44 -14.90 9.64
CA LYS A 56 5.58 -15.79 9.93
C LYS A 56 5.15 -17.23 10.18
N LEU A 57 4.05 -17.43 10.92
CA LEU A 57 3.47 -18.75 11.19
C LEU A 57 2.91 -19.39 9.91
N LEU A 58 2.34 -18.60 9.01
CA LEU A 58 1.89 -19.02 7.68
C LEU A 58 3.05 -19.37 6.74
N ARG A 59 4.29 -18.93 7.05
CA ARG A 59 5.47 -19.06 6.21
C ARG A 59 5.30 -18.41 4.83
N GLU A 60 4.59 -17.27 4.79
CA GLU A 60 4.36 -16.50 3.56
C GLU A 60 5.49 -15.51 3.27
N VAL A 61 6.24 -15.12 4.29
CA VAL A 61 7.48 -14.35 4.12
C VAL A 61 8.61 -15.34 3.80
N LYS A 62 9.10 -15.29 2.56
CA LYS A 62 10.10 -16.20 2.01
C LYS A 62 11.44 -15.49 1.77
N SER A 63 12.23 -15.95 0.81
CA SER A 63 13.43 -15.25 0.35
C SER A 63 13.06 -13.91 -0.31
N THR A 64 14.00 -12.97 -0.37
CA THR A 64 13.79 -11.67 -1.02
C THR A 64 13.38 -11.83 -2.48
N GLU A 65 14.04 -12.75 -3.21
CA GLU A 65 13.73 -13.04 -4.61
C GLU A 65 12.31 -13.58 -4.79
N GLU A 66 11.89 -14.55 -3.96
CA GLU A 66 10.53 -15.09 -3.98
C GLU A 66 9.49 -14.02 -3.60
N ASN A 67 9.81 -13.15 -2.63
CA ASN A 67 8.92 -12.06 -2.21
C ASN A 67 8.78 -11.00 -3.32
N LEU A 68 9.85 -10.65 -4.04
CA LEU A 68 9.79 -9.75 -5.20
C LEU A 68 8.90 -10.34 -6.31
N ALA A 69 9.08 -11.64 -6.63
CA ALA A 69 8.24 -12.31 -7.63
C ALA A 69 6.76 -12.32 -7.21
N ALA A 70 6.46 -12.65 -5.96
CA ALA A 70 5.10 -12.65 -5.43
C ALA A 70 4.47 -11.24 -5.45
N SER A 71 5.25 -10.20 -5.12
CA SER A 71 4.80 -8.80 -5.19
C SER A 71 4.51 -8.40 -6.62
N PHE A 72 5.40 -8.68 -7.57
CA PHE A 72 5.17 -8.42 -9.00
C PHE A 72 3.89 -9.07 -9.52
N GLU A 73 3.67 -10.36 -9.19
CA GLU A 73 2.44 -11.08 -9.59
C GLU A 73 1.19 -10.46 -8.96
N SER A 74 1.27 -10.07 -7.68
CA SER A 74 0.16 -9.43 -6.95
C SER A 74 -0.24 -8.11 -7.60
N GLU A 75 0.71 -7.19 -7.80
CA GLU A 75 0.43 -5.88 -8.41
C GLU A 75 -0.10 -6.01 -9.84
N THR A 76 0.51 -6.89 -10.64
CA THR A 76 0.04 -7.17 -12.00
C THR A 76 -1.42 -7.65 -12.01
N ARG A 77 -1.77 -8.58 -11.11
CA ARG A 77 -3.13 -9.09 -11.00
C ARG A 77 -4.11 -8.02 -10.53
N VAL A 78 -3.72 -7.22 -9.54
CA VAL A 78 -4.57 -6.14 -9.00
C VAL A 78 -4.83 -5.09 -10.08
N ALA A 79 -3.80 -4.63 -10.77
CA ALA A 79 -3.92 -3.66 -11.86
C ALA A 79 -4.83 -4.17 -13.01
N GLN A 80 -4.61 -5.41 -13.46
CA GLN A 80 -5.29 -5.93 -14.65
C GLN A 80 -6.68 -6.51 -14.39
N VAL A 81 -6.94 -7.03 -13.19
CA VAL A 81 -8.14 -7.83 -12.91
C VAL A 81 -9.05 -7.21 -11.86
N ALA A 82 -8.48 -6.65 -10.77
CA ALA A 82 -9.30 -6.24 -9.63
C ALA A 82 -10.02 -4.90 -9.85
N TYR A 83 -9.31 -3.88 -10.36
CA TYR A 83 -9.87 -2.53 -10.44
C TYR A 83 -10.91 -2.35 -11.56
N GLY A 84 -10.82 -3.06 -12.69
CA GLY A 84 -11.78 -2.93 -13.79
C GLY A 84 -13.24 -3.12 -13.38
N PRO A 85 -13.61 -4.18 -12.65
CA PRO A 85 -14.95 -4.35 -12.08
C PRO A 85 -15.35 -3.25 -11.08
N PHE A 86 -14.42 -2.76 -10.24
CA PHE A 86 -14.71 -1.70 -9.26
C PHE A 86 -15.03 -0.37 -9.94
N ILE A 87 -14.27 -0.02 -10.98
CA ILE A 87 -14.51 1.18 -11.79
C ILE A 87 -15.90 1.11 -12.43
N LYS A 88 -16.23 -0.02 -13.11
CA LYS A 88 -17.54 -0.21 -13.72
C LYS A 88 -18.70 -0.11 -12.74
N GLN A 89 -18.53 -0.67 -11.52
CA GLN A 89 -19.56 -0.56 -10.50
C GLN A 89 -19.73 0.87 -10.02
N ALA A 90 -18.63 1.59 -9.78
CA ALA A 90 -18.67 3.00 -9.38
C ALA A 90 -19.29 3.91 -10.44
N GLU A 91 -19.02 3.64 -11.73
CA GLU A 91 -19.66 4.32 -12.87
C GLU A 91 -21.18 4.07 -12.89
N ALA A 92 -21.60 2.82 -12.72
CA ALA A 92 -23.01 2.45 -12.69
C ALA A 92 -23.78 3.11 -11.54
N GLU A 93 -23.11 3.37 -10.42
CA GLU A 93 -23.65 4.07 -9.26
C GLU A 93 -23.53 5.60 -9.34
N GLY A 94 -22.86 6.15 -10.37
CA GLY A 94 -22.59 7.59 -10.50
C GLY A 94 -21.63 8.14 -9.46
N ASN A 95 -20.81 7.28 -8.83
CA ASN A 95 -19.85 7.67 -7.80
C ASN A 95 -18.51 8.07 -8.41
N ASN A 96 -18.45 9.31 -8.94
CA ASN A 96 -17.27 9.85 -9.62
C ASN A 96 -16.00 9.87 -8.73
N ALA A 97 -16.16 10.07 -7.42
CA ALA A 97 -15.02 10.05 -6.50
C ALA A 97 -14.40 8.64 -6.39
N ALA A 98 -15.22 7.59 -6.35
CA ALA A 98 -14.75 6.21 -6.37
C ALA A 98 -14.16 5.83 -7.73
N VAL A 99 -14.75 6.27 -8.85
CA VAL A 99 -14.18 6.08 -10.19
C VAL A 99 -12.78 6.66 -10.26
N LEU A 100 -12.61 7.92 -9.83
CA LEU A 100 -11.29 8.58 -9.84
C LEU A 100 -10.29 7.83 -8.94
N HIS A 101 -10.69 7.45 -7.73
CA HIS A 101 -9.83 6.71 -6.80
C HIS A 101 -9.38 5.37 -7.41
N PHE A 102 -10.30 4.56 -7.91
CA PHE A 102 -9.96 3.25 -8.46
C PHE A 102 -9.11 3.34 -9.74
N SER A 103 -9.37 4.34 -10.60
CA SER A 103 -8.56 4.55 -11.81
C SER A 103 -7.12 4.97 -11.44
N GLN A 104 -6.95 5.91 -10.51
CA GLN A 104 -5.63 6.31 -10.04
C GLN A 104 -4.89 5.16 -9.35
N SER A 105 -5.59 4.36 -8.54
CA SER A 105 -5.00 3.19 -7.92
C SER A 105 -4.54 2.17 -8.97
N GLN A 106 -5.35 1.90 -9.99
CA GLN A 106 -4.98 1.00 -11.08
C GLN A 106 -3.69 1.45 -11.78
N ASP A 107 -3.58 2.73 -12.13
CA ASP A 107 -2.39 3.31 -12.77
C ASP A 107 -1.15 3.15 -11.86
N VAL A 108 -1.33 3.34 -10.56
CA VAL A 108 -0.24 3.21 -9.56
C VAL A 108 0.21 1.76 -9.42
N GLU A 109 -0.70 0.79 -9.37
CA GLU A 109 -0.33 -0.64 -9.28
C GLU A 109 0.42 -1.12 -10.53
N GLU A 110 0.12 -0.59 -11.72
CA GLU A 110 0.92 -0.85 -12.91
C GLU A 110 2.36 -0.34 -12.78
N ILE A 111 2.55 0.79 -12.11
CA ILE A 111 3.87 1.37 -11.85
C ILE A 111 4.61 0.53 -10.81
N HIS A 112 3.94 0.12 -9.72
CA HIS A 112 4.52 -0.77 -8.72
C HIS A 112 4.99 -2.10 -9.36
N ALA A 113 4.17 -2.70 -10.23
CA ALA A 113 4.57 -3.91 -10.95
C ALA A 113 5.83 -3.70 -11.81
N LYS A 114 5.98 -2.54 -12.47
CA LYS A 114 7.19 -2.21 -13.24
C LYS A 114 8.41 -2.08 -12.32
N LEU A 115 8.28 -1.40 -11.17
CA LEU A 115 9.37 -1.25 -10.19
C LEU A 115 9.83 -2.61 -9.65
N TYR A 116 8.90 -3.50 -9.30
CA TYR A 116 9.25 -4.87 -8.87
C TYR A 116 9.94 -5.65 -9.98
N LYS A 117 9.49 -5.53 -11.22
CA LYS A 117 10.14 -6.18 -12.37
C LYS A 117 11.56 -5.68 -12.59
N GLU A 118 11.78 -4.37 -12.47
CA GLU A 118 13.13 -3.78 -12.56
C GLU A 118 14.02 -4.25 -11.42
N ALA A 119 13.51 -4.27 -10.19
CA ALA A 119 14.24 -4.77 -9.03
C ALA A 119 14.63 -6.26 -9.20
N MET A 120 13.75 -7.09 -9.77
CA MET A 120 14.07 -8.50 -10.09
C MET A 120 15.17 -8.63 -11.14
N ASN A 121 15.15 -7.79 -12.19
CA ASN A 121 16.15 -7.81 -13.25
C ASN A 121 17.55 -7.38 -12.76
N HIS A 122 17.61 -6.50 -11.76
CA HIS A 122 18.83 -5.94 -11.18
C HIS A 122 19.11 -6.43 -9.76
N PHE A 123 18.51 -7.54 -9.36
CA PHE A 123 18.55 -8.05 -7.99
C PHE A 123 19.97 -8.18 -7.42
N MET A 124 20.93 -8.58 -8.24
CA MET A 124 22.33 -8.77 -7.82
C MET A 124 23.15 -7.47 -7.82
N GLU A 125 22.60 -6.38 -8.32
CA GLU A 125 23.33 -5.09 -8.45
C GLU A 125 23.16 -4.21 -7.21
N GLU A 126 22.12 -4.46 -6.39
CA GLU A 126 21.75 -3.65 -5.19
C GLU A 126 21.88 -2.14 -5.47
N ARG A 127 21.23 -1.67 -6.55
CA ARG A 127 21.32 -0.27 -6.97
C ARG A 127 20.79 0.68 -5.88
N GLU A 128 21.66 1.55 -5.38
CA GLU A 128 21.23 2.61 -4.48
C GLU A 128 20.39 3.65 -5.25
N THR A 129 19.25 3.99 -4.70
CA THR A 129 18.34 5.01 -5.24
C THR A 129 17.48 5.60 -4.13
N THR A 130 16.99 6.81 -4.33
CA THR A 130 15.98 7.43 -3.47
C THR A 130 14.62 7.24 -4.14
N TYR A 131 13.65 6.69 -3.41
CA TYR A 131 12.27 6.62 -3.88
C TYR A 131 11.46 7.81 -3.36
N TYR A 132 10.58 8.35 -4.20
CA TYR A 132 9.65 9.41 -3.85
C TYR A 132 8.22 8.92 -3.98
N VAL A 133 7.43 9.02 -2.90
CA VAL A 133 6.05 8.51 -2.86
C VAL A 133 5.06 9.66 -2.70
N CYS A 134 4.13 9.76 -3.63
CA CYS A 134 3.03 10.73 -3.58
C CYS A 134 2.03 10.35 -2.46
N LYS A 135 1.86 11.21 -1.47
CA LYS A 135 0.91 11.00 -0.36
C LYS A 135 -0.57 11.04 -0.78
N VAL A 136 -0.87 11.48 -2.00
CA VAL A 136 -2.24 11.59 -2.49
C VAL A 136 -2.72 10.30 -3.14
N CYS A 137 -1.92 9.69 -4.04
CA CYS A 137 -2.34 8.52 -4.81
C CYS A 137 -1.44 7.30 -4.66
N GLY A 138 -0.29 7.41 -3.96
CA GLY A 138 0.65 6.30 -3.79
C GLY A 138 1.65 6.13 -4.95
N TYR A 139 1.62 6.97 -6.01
CA TYR A 139 2.61 6.90 -7.08
C TYR A 139 4.03 6.91 -6.53
N VAL A 140 4.87 6.02 -7.04
CA VAL A 140 6.30 5.91 -6.68
C VAL A 140 7.16 6.32 -7.86
N SER A 141 8.07 7.27 -7.62
CA SER A 141 9.12 7.67 -8.56
C SER A 141 10.47 7.17 -8.07
N ASP A 142 11.26 6.61 -8.97
CA ASP A 142 12.59 6.08 -8.71
C ASP A 142 13.65 7.10 -9.13
N GLY A 143 14.46 7.57 -8.18
CA GLY A 143 15.62 8.43 -8.38
C GLY A 143 15.32 9.90 -8.70
N LEU A 144 14.08 10.27 -9.04
CA LEU A 144 13.73 11.63 -9.44
C LEU A 144 12.46 12.12 -8.76
N LEU A 145 12.53 13.24 -8.03
CA LEU A 145 11.35 13.94 -7.52
C LEU A 145 10.66 14.71 -8.66
N PRO A 146 9.44 14.33 -9.08
CA PRO A 146 8.72 15.06 -10.11
C PRO A 146 8.16 16.38 -9.55
N ASP A 147 8.07 17.44 -10.38
CA ASP A 147 7.41 18.70 -9.99
C ASP A 147 5.90 18.52 -9.76
N GLU A 148 5.30 17.62 -10.54
CA GLU A 148 3.89 17.22 -10.42
C GLU A 148 3.76 15.70 -10.56
N CYS A 149 2.88 15.09 -9.77
CA CYS A 149 2.57 13.67 -9.86
C CYS A 149 1.94 13.34 -11.22
N PRO A 150 2.49 12.40 -12.01
CA PRO A 150 1.94 12.07 -13.33
C PRO A 150 0.58 11.37 -13.28
N VAL A 151 0.15 10.87 -12.11
CA VAL A 151 -1.12 10.17 -11.93
C VAL A 151 -2.22 11.11 -11.43
N CYS A 152 -1.93 11.91 -10.38
CA CYS A 152 -2.96 12.73 -9.72
C CYS A 152 -2.72 14.25 -9.78
N ASN A 153 -1.66 14.70 -10.45
CA ASN A 153 -1.23 16.10 -10.57
C ASN A 153 -0.92 16.81 -9.25
N ALA A 154 -0.74 16.06 -8.16
CA ALA A 154 -0.29 16.63 -6.89
C ALA A 154 1.10 17.25 -7.04
N LYS A 155 1.32 18.38 -6.37
CA LYS A 155 2.60 19.09 -6.40
C LYS A 155 3.67 18.36 -5.61
N LYS A 156 4.95 18.63 -5.89
CA LYS A 156 6.12 17.97 -5.27
C LYS A 156 6.12 17.98 -3.74
N GLU A 157 5.50 18.98 -3.11
CA GLU A 157 5.37 19.08 -1.65
C GLU A 157 4.52 17.95 -1.05
N GLN A 158 3.77 17.23 -1.88
CA GLN A 158 2.99 16.06 -1.48
C GLN A 158 3.80 14.75 -1.55
N PHE A 159 5.07 14.81 -1.89
CA PHE A 159 5.92 13.63 -1.89
C PHE A 159 6.68 13.47 -0.57
N VAL A 160 6.85 12.23 -0.15
CA VAL A 160 7.82 11.80 0.87
C VAL A 160 8.94 11.02 0.17
N HIS A 161 10.15 11.04 0.73
CA HIS A 161 11.28 10.30 0.19
C HIS A 161 11.70 9.16 1.11
N PHE A 162 12.31 8.16 0.50
CA PHE A 162 12.90 6.99 1.13
C PHE A 162 14.28 6.80 0.54
N ASP A 163 15.33 6.96 1.36
CA ASP A 163 16.75 6.78 1.02
C ASP A 163 17.20 5.35 1.31
#